data_f2a70709e66f5486fc4981991c476320
#
_entry.id   f2a70709e66f5486fc4981991c476320
#
_cell.length_a   1.000
_cell.length_b   1.000
_cell.length_c   1.000
_cell.angle_alpha   90.00
_cell.angle_beta   90.00
_cell.angle_gamma   90.00
#
_symmetry.space_group_name_H-M   'P 1'
#
loop_
_entity.id
_entity.type
_entity.pdbx_description
1 polymer ?
#
loop_
_entity_poly.entity_id
_entity_poly.type
_entity_poly.pdbx_seq_one_letter_code
_entity_poly.pdbx_strand_id
1 'polypeptide(L)'
;LDQSYSKSRRFKNQVKAVVTNPYNVIVLVAIVLLTYLIVLPLVDMLSTTFQLAQRDLRATGGTMADVGKFTLYYWQRLLASDLSWNLLFKPLLNSLTIGVGVSVCAIALGSILAWLMVRSDLPFKPFFSLAVIIPYMIPSWVKSQAWLSMFKTPRVGGAPGFIAALMMNAGISTERIEAILSPIAYGRLAIIIVLTLHYYAYTYLLVSAALNSIN
;
A
#
# COMPACT_ATOMS: atom_id res chain seq x y z
N LEU A 1 -44.86 13.71 -26.59
CA LEU A 1 -45.14 12.25 -26.39
C LEU A 1 -44.15 11.34 -27.16
N ASP A 2 -43.49 11.84 -28.21
CA ASP A 2 -42.65 11.01 -29.11
C ASP A 2 -41.21 10.78 -28.60
N GLN A 3 -40.66 11.67 -27.78
CA GLN A 3 -39.28 11.57 -27.28
C GLN A 3 -39.10 10.49 -26.18
N SER A 4 -40.13 10.20 -25.39
CA SER A 4 -40.04 9.18 -24.32
C SER A 4 -40.07 7.73 -24.89
N TYR A 5 -40.85 7.56 -25.98
CA TYR A 5 -40.93 6.28 -26.71
C TYR A 5 -39.58 5.93 -27.41
N SER A 6 -38.91 6.95 -27.92
CA SER A 6 -37.58 6.80 -28.55
C SER A 6 -36.50 6.35 -27.54
N LYS A 7 -36.48 6.89 -26.33
CA LYS A 7 -35.53 6.53 -25.26
C LYS A 7 -35.69 5.08 -24.78
N SER A 8 -36.93 4.62 -24.59
CA SER A 8 -37.22 3.24 -24.17
C SER A 8 -36.79 2.22 -25.23
N ARG A 9 -37.02 2.49 -26.53
CA ARG A 9 -36.55 1.61 -27.62
C ARG A 9 -35.01 1.59 -27.73
N ARG A 10 -34.35 2.72 -27.58
CA ARG A 10 -32.86 2.79 -27.56
C ARG A 10 -32.29 1.99 -26.42
N PHE A 11 -32.85 2.12 -25.22
CA PHE A 11 -32.43 1.36 -24.06
C PHE A 11 -32.59 -0.17 -24.24
N LYS A 12 -33.78 -0.61 -24.73
CA LYS A 12 -34.02 -2.02 -25.04
C LYS A 12 -33.05 -2.59 -26.09
N ASN A 13 -32.74 -1.81 -27.13
CA ASN A 13 -31.80 -2.22 -28.18
C ASN A 13 -30.36 -2.30 -27.65
N GLN A 14 -29.95 -1.37 -26.76
CA GLN A 14 -28.64 -1.41 -26.10
C GLN A 14 -28.52 -2.62 -25.18
N VAL A 15 -29.54 -2.88 -24.34
CA VAL A 15 -29.57 -4.07 -23.48
C VAL A 15 -29.53 -5.35 -24.32
N LYS A 16 -30.30 -5.41 -25.40
CA LYS A 16 -30.30 -6.58 -26.29
C LYS A 16 -28.92 -6.77 -26.94
N ALA A 17 -28.27 -5.72 -27.40
CA ALA A 17 -26.93 -5.78 -27.99
C ALA A 17 -25.87 -6.26 -26.97
N VAL A 18 -26.00 -5.84 -25.71
CA VAL A 18 -25.11 -6.31 -24.62
C VAL A 18 -25.32 -7.81 -24.35
N VAL A 19 -26.57 -8.25 -24.21
CA VAL A 19 -26.91 -9.64 -23.85
C VAL A 19 -26.71 -10.61 -25.02
N THR A 20 -26.80 -10.14 -26.27
CA THR A 20 -26.62 -11.03 -27.45
C THR A 20 -25.14 -11.30 -27.76
N ASN A 21 -24.23 -10.48 -27.28
CA ASN A 21 -22.80 -10.70 -27.47
C ASN A 21 -22.26 -11.58 -26.33
N PRO A 22 -21.76 -12.81 -26.61
CA PRO A 22 -21.27 -13.73 -25.58
C PRO A 22 -20.13 -13.14 -24.73
N TYR A 23 -19.27 -12.30 -25.32
CA TYR A 23 -18.23 -11.60 -24.57
C TYR A 23 -18.81 -10.66 -23.50
N ASN A 24 -19.82 -9.87 -23.86
CA ASN A 24 -20.46 -8.96 -22.89
C ASN A 24 -21.20 -9.72 -21.78
N VAL A 25 -21.78 -10.87 -22.09
CA VAL A 25 -22.42 -11.74 -21.09
C VAL A 25 -21.39 -12.27 -20.10
N ILE A 26 -20.23 -12.76 -20.59
CA ILE A 26 -19.14 -13.23 -19.71
C ILE A 26 -18.64 -12.08 -18.80
N VAL A 27 -18.40 -10.91 -19.38
CA VAL A 27 -17.97 -9.73 -18.60
C VAL A 27 -19.02 -9.34 -17.56
N LEU A 28 -20.31 -9.33 -17.91
CA LEU A 28 -21.40 -9.01 -16.97
C LEU A 28 -21.45 -10.02 -15.83
N VAL A 29 -21.40 -11.32 -16.15
CA VAL A 29 -21.37 -12.39 -15.14
C VAL A 29 -20.17 -12.26 -14.23
N ALA A 30 -18.98 -11.99 -14.79
CA ALA A 30 -17.76 -11.76 -14.01
C ALA A 30 -17.89 -10.55 -13.08
N ILE A 31 -18.43 -9.42 -13.56
CA ILE A 31 -18.68 -8.23 -12.74
C ILE A 31 -19.64 -8.53 -11.60
N VAL A 32 -20.77 -9.21 -11.88
CA VAL A 32 -21.76 -9.56 -10.85
C VAL A 32 -21.15 -10.49 -9.81
N LEU A 33 -20.40 -11.51 -10.25
CA LEU A 33 -19.74 -12.47 -9.36
C LEU A 33 -18.67 -11.80 -8.50
N LEU A 34 -17.82 -10.95 -9.07
CA LEU A 34 -16.81 -10.20 -8.33
C LEU A 34 -17.45 -9.20 -7.36
N THR A 35 -18.52 -8.51 -7.78
CA THR A 35 -19.27 -7.61 -6.91
C THR A 35 -19.85 -8.36 -5.72
N TYR A 36 -20.48 -9.52 -5.96
CA TYR A 36 -20.98 -10.38 -4.91
C TYR A 36 -19.88 -10.83 -3.94
N LEU A 37 -18.75 -11.35 -4.46
CA LEU A 37 -17.64 -11.85 -3.65
C LEU A 37 -16.91 -10.76 -2.86
N ILE A 38 -16.90 -9.53 -3.34
CA ILE A 38 -16.20 -8.43 -2.68
C ILE A 38 -17.13 -7.60 -1.82
N VAL A 39 -18.25 -7.15 -2.38
CA VAL A 39 -19.13 -6.18 -1.70
C VAL A 39 -19.89 -6.84 -0.56
N LEU A 40 -20.36 -8.07 -0.72
CA LEU A 40 -21.18 -8.74 0.29
C LEU A 40 -20.41 -8.97 1.60
N PRO A 41 -19.18 -9.52 1.60
CA PRO A 41 -18.38 -9.63 2.83
C PRO A 41 -18.02 -8.26 3.44
N LEU A 42 -17.79 -7.23 2.62
CA LEU A 42 -17.52 -5.88 3.13
C LEU A 42 -18.74 -5.28 3.81
N VAL A 43 -19.93 -5.43 3.24
CA VAL A 43 -21.18 -4.97 3.84
C VAL A 43 -21.47 -5.73 5.15
N ASP A 44 -21.27 -7.05 5.16
CA ASP A 44 -21.44 -7.86 6.37
C ASP A 44 -20.45 -7.42 7.45
N MET A 45 -19.17 -7.30 7.12
CA MET A 45 -18.15 -6.83 8.04
C MET A 45 -18.46 -5.42 8.57
N LEU A 46 -18.94 -4.51 7.72
CA LEU A 46 -19.34 -3.17 8.15
C LEU A 46 -20.58 -3.20 9.04
N SER A 47 -21.59 -4.00 8.68
CA SER A 47 -22.84 -4.11 9.45
C SER A 47 -22.60 -4.65 10.86
N THR A 48 -21.70 -5.64 11.02
CA THR A 48 -21.34 -6.21 12.33
C THR A 48 -20.67 -5.20 13.26
N THR A 49 -20.05 -4.14 12.74
CA THR A 49 -19.49 -3.06 13.59
C THR A 49 -20.57 -2.22 14.28
N PHE A 50 -21.80 -2.28 13.81
CA PHE A 50 -22.96 -1.61 14.40
C PHE A 50 -23.89 -2.55 15.16
N GLN A 51 -23.52 -3.83 15.32
CA GLN A 51 -24.34 -4.82 16.02
C GLN A 51 -23.63 -5.31 17.27
N LEU A 52 -24.31 -5.29 18.42
CA LEU A 52 -23.74 -5.74 19.69
C LEU A 52 -23.47 -7.24 19.66
N ALA A 53 -22.23 -7.63 19.83
CA ALA A 53 -21.83 -9.03 19.89
C ALA A 53 -22.03 -9.62 21.28
N GLN A 54 -22.40 -10.89 21.37
CA GLN A 54 -22.60 -11.59 22.63
C GLN A 54 -21.41 -11.51 23.59
N ARG A 55 -20.17 -11.54 23.07
CA ARG A 55 -18.95 -11.45 23.85
C ARG A 55 -18.78 -10.12 24.62
N ASP A 56 -19.43 -9.06 24.15
CA ASP A 56 -19.26 -7.70 24.66
C ASP A 56 -20.43 -7.26 25.58
N LEU A 57 -21.41 -8.15 25.85
CA LEU A 57 -22.53 -7.89 26.74
C LEU A 57 -22.10 -7.45 28.12
N ARG A 58 -21.07 -8.08 28.70
CA ARG A 58 -20.54 -7.72 30.02
C ARG A 58 -19.95 -6.32 30.07
N ALA A 59 -19.29 -5.92 28.98
CA ALA A 59 -18.64 -4.61 28.89
C ALA A 59 -19.63 -3.47 28.66
N THR A 60 -20.80 -3.76 28.08
CA THR A 60 -21.86 -2.78 27.81
C THR A 60 -22.97 -2.79 28.85
N GLY A 61 -22.95 -3.75 29.80
CA GLY A 61 -24.07 -3.96 30.74
C GLY A 61 -25.34 -4.50 30.08
N GLY A 62 -25.24 -5.03 28.87
CA GLY A 62 -26.37 -5.56 28.09
C GLY A 62 -26.78 -6.98 28.49
N THR A 63 -27.94 -7.39 28.04
CA THR A 63 -28.50 -8.73 28.19
C THR A 63 -28.48 -9.52 26.88
N MET A 64 -28.77 -10.82 26.90
CA MET A 64 -28.88 -11.65 25.69
C MET A 64 -29.89 -11.10 24.69
N ALA A 65 -30.93 -10.37 25.14
CA ALA A 65 -31.91 -9.73 24.29
C ALA A 65 -31.35 -8.55 23.47
N ASP A 66 -30.15 -8.07 23.80
CA ASP A 66 -29.51 -6.94 23.14
C ASP A 66 -28.51 -7.37 22.06
N VAL A 67 -28.24 -8.68 21.94
CA VAL A 67 -27.36 -9.23 20.89
C VAL A 67 -27.95 -8.93 19.50
N GLY A 68 -27.13 -8.38 18.62
CA GLY A 68 -27.54 -7.98 17.26
C GLY A 68 -28.25 -6.63 17.18
N LYS A 69 -28.58 -5.97 18.30
CA LYS A 69 -29.13 -4.63 18.27
C LYS A 69 -28.08 -3.61 17.83
N PHE A 70 -28.57 -2.50 17.25
CA PHE A 70 -27.72 -1.39 16.83
C PHE A 70 -26.95 -0.79 18.01
N THR A 71 -25.65 -0.62 17.84
CA THR A 71 -24.76 0.00 18.82
C THR A 71 -23.65 0.81 18.16
N LEU A 72 -23.24 1.88 18.82
CA LEU A 72 -22.02 2.65 18.49
C LEU A 72 -20.85 2.33 19.43
N TYR A 73 -21.01 1.34 20.30
CA TYR A 73 -20.02 0.97 21.31
C TYR A 73 -18.61 0.76 20.74
N TYR A 74 -18.48 0.04 19.61
CA TYR A 74 -17.19 -0.22 18.99
C TYR A 74 -16.53 1.03 18.42
N TRP A 75 -17.34 1.92 17.83
CA TRP A 75 -16.87 3.19 17.28
C TRP A 75 -16.45 4.15 18.37
N GLN A 76 -17.20 4.25 19.46
CA GLN A 76 -16.82 5.05 20.63
C GLN A 76 -15.54 4.52 21.26
N ARG A 77 -15.43 3.19 21.42
CA ARG A 77 -14.23 2.56 21.97
C ARG A 77 -13.00 2.77 21.06
N LEU A 78 -13.19 2.73 19.73
CA LEU A 78 -12.12 2.95 18.78
C LEU A 78 -11.65 4.40 18.72
N LEU A 79 -12.57 5.36 18.81
CA LEU A 79 -12.28 6.78 18.57
C LEU A 79 -12.07 7.60 19.84
N ALA A 80 -12.68 7.23 20.97
CA ALA A 80 -12.75 8.03 22.17
C ALA A 80 -12.28 7.32 23.45
N SER A 81 -11.69 6.13 23.38
CA SER A 81 -11.13 5.44 24.55
C SER A 81 -9.66 5.80 24.76
N ASP A 82 -9.14 5.52 25.96
CA ASP A 82 -7.72 5.68 26.28
C ASP A 82 -6.80 4.82 25.37
N LEU A 83 -7.34 3.75 24.80
CA LEU A 83 -6.63 2.88 23.86
C LEU A 83 -6.60 3.43 22.43
N SER A 84 -7.46 4.37 22.07
CA SER A 84 -7.62 4.91 20.70
C SER A 84 -6.32 5.48 20.17
N TRP A 85 -5.54 6.14 21.04
CA TRP A 85 -4.24 6.66 20.63
C TRP A 85 -3.28 5.58 20.14
N ASN A 86 -3.16 4.48 20.87
CA ASN A 86 -2.23 3.41 20.53
C ASN A 86 -2.74 2.47 19.45
N LEU A 87 -4.05 2.23 19.38
CA LEU A 87 -4.66 1.29 18.43
C LEU A 87 -4.99 1.91 17.06
N LEU A 88 -5.31 3.22 17.03
CA LEU A 88 -5.74 3.88 15.81
C LEU A 88 -4.83 5.06 15.42
N PHE A 89 -4.74 6.09 16.26
CA PHE A 89 -4.10 7.36 15.86
C PHE A 89 -2.60 7.22 15.64
N LYS A 90 -1.89 6.55 16.52
CA LYS A 90 -0.45 6.35 16.40
C LYS A 90 -0.05 5.50 15.15
N PRO A 91 -0.70 4.35 14.87
CA PRO A 91 -0.47 3.63 13.61
C PRO A 91 -0.85 4.43 12.37
N LEU A 92 -1.97 5.18 12.42
CA LEU A 92 -2.40 6.04 11.32
C LEU A 92 -1.37 7.14 11.01
N LEU A 93 -0.90 7.85 12.04
CA LEU A 93 0.14 8.89 11.89
C LEU A 93 1.46 8.30 11.40
N ASN A 94 1.84 7.11 11.87
CA ASN A 94 3.03 6.42 11.37
C ASN A 94 2.89 6.07 9.89
N SER A 95 1.75 5.52 9.47
CA SER A 95 1.48 5.18 8.07
C SER A 95 1.45 6.44 7.20
N LEU A 96 0.83 7.51 7.66
CA LEU A 96 0.78 8.80 6.96
C LEU A 96 2.19 9.40 6.80
N THR A 97 2.98 9.40 7.87
CA THR A 97 4.36 9.91 7.84
C THR A 97 5.23 9.12 6.85
N ILE A 98 5.11 7.78 6.87
CA ILE A 98 5.81 6.92 5.93
C ILE A 98 5.33 7.19 4.50
N GLY A 99 4.01 7.24 4.27
CA GLY A 99 3.43 7.47 2.94
C GLY A 99 3.88 8.80 2.34
N VAL A 100 3.83 9.89 3.12
CA VAL A 100 4.32 11.21 2.68
C VAL A 100 5.82 11.17 2.42
N GLY A 101 6.61 10.60 3.32
CA GLY A 101 8.06 10.49 3.17
C GLY A 101 8.45 9.72 1.92
N VAL A 102 7.83 8.56 1.67
CA VAL A 102 8.05 7.75 0.47
C VAL A 102 7.66 8.52 -0.80
N SER A 103 6.50 9.19 -0.79
CA SER A 103 6.02 9.94 -1.96
C SER A 103 6.98 11.07 -2.34
N VAL A 104 7.39 11.87 -1.36
CA VAL A 104 8.35 12.98 -1.60
C VAL A 104 9.67 12.45 -2.13
N CYS A 105 10.25 11.44 -1.48
CA CYS A 105 11.54 10.88 -1.89
C CYS A 105 11.46 10.17 -3.25
N ALA A 106 10.39 9.43 -3.53
CA ALA A 106 10.21 8.73 -4.80
C ALA A 106 9.97 9.71 -5.96
N ILE A 107 9.19 10.78 -5.75
CA ILE A 107 8.98 11.83 -6.74
C ILE A 107 10.31 12.55 -7.01
N ALA A 108 11.05 12.95 -5.99
CA ALA A 108 12.33 13.62 -6.16
C ALA A 108 13.34 12.74 -6.93
N LEU A 109 13.56 11.50 -6.48
CA LEU A 109 14.50 10.57 -7.09
C LEU A 109 14.08 10.20 -8.51
N GLY A 110 12.82 9.82 -8.71
CA GLY A 110 12.30 9.44 -10.03
C GLY A 110 12.33 10.58 -11.03
N SER A 111 12.00 11.82 -10.61
CA SER A 111 12.05 13.00 -11.48
C SER A 111 13.47 13.38 -11.87
N ILE A 112 14.42 13.32 -10.94
CA ILE A 112 15.85 13.57 -11.21
C ILE A 112 16.37 12.55 -12.23
N LEU A 113 16.08 11.27 -12.02
CA LEU A 113 16.50 10.21 -12.95
C LEU A 113 15.84 10.36 -14.33
N ALA A 114 14.56 10.71 -14.37
CA ALA A 114 13.83 10.96 -15.61
C ALA A 114 14.46 12.13 -16.39
N TRP A 115 14.74 13.23 -15.70
CA TRP A 115 15.38 14.38 -16.30
C TRP A 115 16.77 14.04 -16.86
N LEU A 116 17.58 13.32 -16.10
CA LEU A 116 18.91 12.87 -16.54
C LEU A 116 18.81 11.97 -17.79
N MET A 117 17.85 11.04 -17.83
CA MET A 117 17.70 10.13 -18.97
C MET A 117 17.12 10.79 -20.21
N VAL A 118 16.24 11.78 -20.07
CA VAL A 118 15.56 12.40 -21.22
C VAL A 118 16.33 13.63 -21.73
N ARG A 119 16.84 14.47 -20.84
CA ARG A 119 17.37 15.80 -21.16
C ARG A 119 18.89 15.94 -21.12
N SER A 120 19.63 14.93 -20.65
CA SER A 120 21.10 14.98 -20.68
C SER A 120 21.69 14.07 -21.77
N ASP A 121 22.94 14.31 -22.14
CA ASP A 121 23.68 13.50 -23.14
C ASP A 121 24.46 12.36 -22.46
N LEU A 122 23.77 11.61 -21.58
CA LEU A 122 24.39 10.50 -20.86
C LEU A 122 24.87 9.40 -21.83
N PRO A 123 26.10 8.91 -21.71
CA PRO A 123 26.54 7.74 -22.47
C PRO A 123 25.77 6.50 -21.99
N PHE A 124 25.52 5.54 -22.89
CA PHE A 124 24.82 4.30 -22.59
C PHE A 124 23.38 4.46 -22.03
N LYS A 125 22.65 5.51 -22.42
CA LYS A 125 21.25 5.76 -22.02
C LYS A 125 20.36 4.52 -22.01
N PRO A 126 20.34 3.64 -23.07
CA PRO A 126 19.46 2.45 -23.07
C PRO A 126 19.76 1.51 -21.91
N PHE A 127 21.03 1.32 -21.57
CA PHE A 127 21.43 0.48 -20.45
C PHE A 127 20.96 1.08 -19.10
N PHE A 128 21.19 2.36 -18.87
CA PHE A 128 20.78 3.02 -17.63
C PHE A 128 19.24 3.10 -17.51
N SER A 129 18.53 3.35 -18.60
CA SER A 129 17.06 3.34 -18.60
C SER A 129 16.50 1.99 -18.17
N LEU A 130 17.08 0.89 -18.64
CA LEU A 130 16.71 -0.45 -18.22
C LEU A 130 17.09 -0.71 -16.76
N ALA A 131 18.31 -0.36 -16.36
CA ALA A 131 18.82 -0.55 -15.00
C ALA A 131 17.97 0.18 -13.95
N VAL A 132 17.42 1.36 -14.27
CA VAL A 132 16.52 2.12 -13.41
C VAL A 132 15.17 1.40 -13.20
N ILE A 133 14.69 0.66 -14.20
CA ILE A 133 13.39 -0.02 -14.14
C ILE A 133 13.49 -1.40 -13.45
N ILE A 134 14.61 -2.11 -13.61
CA ILE A 134 14.79 -3.47 -13.05
C ILE A 134 14.41 -3.57 -11.56
N PRO A 135 14.83 -2.65 -10.67
CA PRO A 135 14.45 -2.74 -9.27
C PRO A 135 12.95 -2.71 -9.01
N TYR A 136 12.15 -2.11 -9.88
CA TYR A 136 10.69 -2.09 -9.74
C TYR A 136 10.07 -3.48 -9.92
N MET A 137 10.66 -4.32 -10.77
CA MET A 137 10.18 -5.69 -11.01
C MET A 137 10.36 -6.61 -9.80
N ILE A 138 11.27 -6.26 -8.89
CA ILE A 138 11.52 -7.02 -7.66
C ILE A 138 10.46 -6.68 -6.62
N PRO A 139 9.74 -7.66 -6.03
CA PRO A 139 8.76 -7.41 -4.98
C PRO A 139 9.36 -6.64 -3.79
N SER A 140 8.58 -5.76 -3.18
CA SER A 140 9.05 -4.89 -2.08
C SER A 140 9.56 -5.67 -0.86
N TRP A 141 8.94 -6.83 -0.56
CA TRP A 141 9.38 -7.68 0.55
C TRP A 141 10.77 -8.29 0.33
N VAL A 142 11.15 -8.61 -0.93
CA VAL A 142 12.51 -9.10 -1.26
C VAL A 142 13.54 -8.02 -1.00
N LYS A 143 13.23 -6.75 -1.36
CA LYS A 143 14.10 -5.60 -1.07
C LYS A 143 14.27 -5.39 0.44
N SER A 144 13.19 -5.59 1.21
CA SER A 144 13.25 -5.49 2.66
C SER A 144 14.16 -6.58 3.26
N GLN A 145 14.10 -7.80 2.72
CA GLN A 145 15.01 -8.87 3.13
C GLN A 145 16.46 -8.56 2.76
N ALA A 146 16.69 -8.06 1.54
CA ALA A 146 18.03 -7.63 1.12
C ALA A 146 18.57 -6.50 2.01
N TRP A 147 17.71 -5.53 2.38
CA TRP A 147 18.06 -4.46 3.31
C TRP A 147 18.49 -5.02 4.68
N LEU A 148 17.70 -5.94 5.24
CA LEU A 148 18.04 -6.60 6.50
C LEU A 148 19.32 -7.46 6.39
N SER A 149 19.53 -8.14 5.27
CA SER A 149 20.78 -8.89 5.02
C SER A 149 22.01 -7.99 5.04
N MET A 150 21.87 -6.71 4.70
CA MET A 150 22.96 -5.73 4.76
C MET A 150 23.11 -5.10 6.15
N PHE A 151 22.02 -4.67 6.79
CA PHE A 151 22.06 -3.76 7.94
C PHE A 151 21.58 -4.38 9.26
N LYS A 152 21.13 -5.64 9.28
CA LYS A 152 20.62 -6.30 10.49
C LYS A 152 21.66 -6.26 11.61
N THR A 153 21.22 -5.84 12.79
CA THR A 153 22.10 -5.74 13.97
C THR A 153 22.22 -7.06 14.71
N PRO A 154 23.29 -7.27 15.49
CA PRO A 154 23.53 -8.54 16.20
C PRO A 154 22.45 -8.86 17.26
N ARG A 155 21.78 -7.85 17.84
CA ARG A 155 20.79 -8.03 18.93
C ARG A 155 19.47 -8.64 18.49
N VAL A 156 19.12 -8.57 17.21
CA VAL A 156 17.82 -9.06 16.71
C VAL A 156 17.76 -10.59 16.53
N GLY A 157 18.81 -11.29 16.96
CA GLY A 157 18.89 -12.75 16.87
C GLY A 157 19.26 -13.27 15.48
N GLY A 158 19.85 -14.45 15.41
CA GLY A 158 20.41 -15.03 14.20
C GLY A 158 21.68 -14.33 13.72
N ALA A 159 22.12 -14.63 12.49
CA ALA A 159 23.32 -14.03 11.91
C ALA A 159 23.17 -12.52 11.74
N PRO A 160 24.19 -11.71 12.07
CA PRO A 160 24.21 -10.27 11.79
C PRO A 160 24.22 -10.00 10.29
N GLY A 161 23.78 -8.82 9.88
CA GLY A 161 23.88 -8.37 8.51
C GLY A 161 25.33 -8.15 8.08
N PHE A 162 25.55 -8.08 6.77
CA PHE A 162 26.90 -7.99 6.17
C PHE A 162 27.73 -6.85 6.77
N ILE A 163 27.16 -5.65 6.90
CA ILE A 163 27.87 -4.47 7.44
C ILE A 163 28.16 -4.66 8.93
N ALA A 164 27.22 -5.20 9.70
CA ALA A 164 27.46 -5.50 11.11
C ALA A 164 28.58 -6.53 11.29
N ALA A 165 28.63 -7.58 10.46
CA ALA A 165 29.67 -8.58 10.48
C ALA A 165 31.06 -7.98 10.15
N LEU A 166 31.14 -7.08 9.15
CA LEU A 166 32.38 -6.37 8.84
C LEU A 166 32.86 -5.49 10.01
N MET A 167 31.94 -4.77 10.65
CA MET A 167 32.26 -3.94 11.80
C MET A 167 32.72 -4.78 13.01
N MET A 168 32.12 -5.95 13.23
CA MET A 168 32.57 -6.90 14.26
C MET A 168 33.97 -7.42 13.96
N ASN A 169 34.26 -7.79 12.72
CA ASN A 169 35.59 -8.25 12.30
C ASN A 169 36.66 -7.14 12.41
N ALA A 170 36.26 -5.88 12.29
CA ALA A 170 37.11 -4.72 12.52
C ALA A 170 37.31 -4.38 14.02
N GLY A 171 36.78 -5.21 14.94
CA GLY A 171 36.91 -5.01 16.37
C GLY A 171 35.98 -3.96 16.99
N ILE A 172 34.95 -3.55 16.27
CA ILE A 172 33.96 -2.58 16.79
C ILE A 172 33.00 -3.32 17.74
N SER A 173 32.79 -2.75 18.93
CA SER A 173 31.91 -3.35 19.93
C SER A 173 30.45 -3.43 19.45
N THR A 174 29.73 -4.47 19.87
CA THR A 174 28.31 -4.70 19.52
C THR A 174 27.42 -3.49 19.87
N GLU A 175 27.70 -2.80 20.96
CA GLU A 175 26.95 -1.62 21.38
C GLU A 175 27.10 -0.46 20.41
N ARG A 176 28.30 -0.22 19.89
CA ARG A 176 28.54 0.80 18.87
C ARG A 176 27.88 0.44 17.54
N ILE A 177 27.96 -0.83 17.14
CA ILE A 177 27.30 -1.35 15.94
C ILE A 177 25.79 -1.11 16.05
N GLU A 178 25.18 -1.43 17.19
CA GLU A 178 23.77 -1.23 17.47
C GLU A 178 23.39 0.25 17.38
N ALA A 179 24.16 1.13 18.01
CA ALA A 179 23.90 2.56 17.99
C ALA A 179 23.93 3.18 16.57
N ILE A 180 24.80 2.68 15.71
CA ILE A 180 24.99 3.17 14.33
C ILE A 180 23.96 2.54 13.39
N LEU A 181 23.79 1.22 13.43
CA LEU A 181 22.99 0.51 12.43
C LEU A 181 21.51 0.41 12.76
N SER A 182 21.12 0.40 14.05
CA SER A 182 19.72 0.22 14.43
C SER A 182 18.79 1.30 13.83
N PRO A 183 19.12 2.60 13.83
CA PRO A 183 18.30 3.64 13.20
C PRO A 183 18.16 3.46 11.67
N ILE A 184 19.18 2.87 11.03
CA ILE A 184 19.22 2.62 9.58
C ILE A 184 18.51 1.31 9.22
N ALA A 185 18.71 0.29 10.03
CA ALA A 185 18.17 -1.06 9.76
C ALA A 185 16.67 -1.15 10.00
N TYR A 186 16.15 -0.41 10.97
CA TYR A 186 14.79 -0.56 11.47
C TYR A 186 14.03 0.75 11.55
N GLY A 187 12.72 0.64 11.72
CA GLY A 187 11.84 1.77 11.95
C GLY A 187 11.41 2.50 10.67
N ARG A 188 10.90 3.72 10.87
CA ARG A 188 10.27 4.50 9.78
C ARG A 188 11.23 4.87 8.67
N LEU A 189 12.47 5.22 9.01
CA LEU A 189 13.48 5.63 8.02
C LEU A 189 13.83 4.47 7.07
N ALA A 190 14.07 3.28 7.61
CA ALA A 190 14.35 2.08 6.81
C ALA A 190 13.20 1.78 5.84
N ILE A 191 11.96 1.86 6.32
CA ILE A 191 10.75 1.63 5.50
C ILE A 191 10.67 2.69 4.39
N ILE A 192 10.88 3.95 4.70
CA ILE A 192 10.87 5.04 3.70
C ILE A 192 11.92 4.80 2.63
N ILE A 193 13.14 4.44 2.99
CA ILE A 193 14.22 4.19 2.02
C ILE A 193 13.86 3.00 1.12
N VAL A 194 13.50 1.87 1.70
CA VAL A 194 13.20 0.64 0.95
C VAL A 194 12.01 0.83 0.02
N LEU A 195 10.95 1.50 0.48
CA LEU A 195 9.79 1.79 -0.35
C LEU A 195 10.08 2.87 -1.40
N THR A 196 10.90 3.85 -1.10
CA THR A 196 11.38 4.83 -2.10
C THR A 196 12.12 4.11 -3.22
N LEU A 197 13.03 3.18 -2.89
CA LEU A 197 13.74 2.35 -3.86
C LEU A 197 12.83 1.34 -4.60
N HIS A 198 11.57 1.23 -4.23
CA HIS A 198 10.56 0.49 -4.97
C HIS A 198 9.74 1.41 -5.89
N TYR A 199 9.28 2.56 -5.38
CA TYR A 199 8.31 3.41 -6.09
C TYR A 199 8.93 4.47 -6.99
N TYR A 200 10.22 4.82 -6.85
CA TYR A 200 10.86 5.84 -7.72
C TYR A 200 10.79 5.49 -9.21
N ALA A 201 10.87 4.20 -9.55
CA ALA A 201 10.84 3.77 -10.94
C ALA A 201 9.47 4.03 -11.60
N TYR A 202 8.38 3.96 -10.83
CA TYR A 202 7.05 4.35 -11.30
C TYR A 202 6.99 5.85 -11.64
N THR A 203 7.50 6.70 -10.75
CA THR A 203 7.63 8.16 -11.00
C THR A 203 8.54 8.43 -12.20
N TYR A 204 9.67 7.71 -12.28
CA TYR A 204 10.57 7.81 -13.42
C TYR A 204 9.86 7.55 -14.75
N LEU A 205 9.07 6.49 -14.86
CA LEU A 205 8.33 6.15 -16.07
C LEU A 205 7.34 7.25 -16.46
N LEU A 206 6.54 7.74 -15.52
CA LEU A 206 5.55 8.77 -15.76
C LEU A 206 6.19 10.11 -16.18
N VAL A 207 7.21 10.55 -15.45
CA VAL A 207 7.90 11.80 -15.75
C VAL A 207 8.69 11.70 -17.06
N SER A 208 9.32 10.57 -17.34
CA SER A 208 10.00 10.36 -18.62
C SER A 208 9.04 10.42 -19.80
N ALA A 209 7.86 9.82 -19.68
CA ALA A 209 6.82 9.88 -20.72
C ALA A 209 6.36 11.34 -20.93
N ALA A 210 6.11 12.07 -19.84
CA ALA A 210 5.73 13.48 -19.92
C ALA A 210 6.84 14.34 -20.55
N LEU A 211 8.09 14.17 -20.15
CA LEU A 211 9.23 14.93 -20.71
C LEU A 211 9.45 14.62 -22.19
N ASN A 212 9.23 13.40 -22.64
CA ASN A 212 9.34 13.02 -24.07
C ASN A 212 8.19 13.57 -24.91
N SER A 213 7.05 13.92 -24.33
CA SER A 213 5.92 14.51 -25.05
C SER A 213 6.04 16.03 -25.26
N ILE A 214 6.98 16.67 -24.55
CA ILE A 214 7.26 18.11 -24.64
C ILE A 214 8.51 18.26 -25.50
N ASN A 215 8.31 18.66 -26.76
CA ASN A 215 9.38 19.00 -27.70
C ASN A 215 9.92 20.39 -27.45
#